data_8c1fc095b775656b77d01e44088dc684
#
_entry.id   8c1fc095b775656b77d01e44088dc684
#
_cell.length_a   1.000
_cell.length_b   1.000
_cell.length_c   1.000
_cell.angle_alpha   90.00
_cell.angle_beta   90.00
_cell.angle_gamma   90.00
#
_symmetry.space_group_name_H-M   'P 1'
#
loop_
_entity.id
_entity.type
_entity.pdbx_description
1 polymer ?
#
loop_
_entity_poly.entity_id
_entity_poly.type
_entity_poly.pdbx_seq_one_letter_code
_entity_poly.pdbx_strand_id
1 'polypeptide(L)'
;MKIEVKKYLFDIQSSINSIEDFLGDKRNFFEYQQNKLLRRGIEREIEIIGEAMSRILKMQPDCKIENARKIVDTRNWVIHAYDSVDDIVIWNIVSIHLPKLKIEIDDLINTFQ
;
A
#
# COMPACT_ATOMS: atom_id res chain seq x y z
N MET A 1 9.82 -17.38 9.88
CA MET A 1 8.82 -16.31 9.96
C MET A 1 7.47 -16.91 10.29
N LYS A 2 6.67 -16.18 11.05
CA LYS A 2 5.35 -16.67 11.48
C LYS A 2 4.37 -16.72 10.29
N ILE A 3 3.46 -17.69 10.35
CA ILE A 3 2.43 -17.85 9.31
C ILE A 3 1.58 -16.60 9.16
N GLU A 4 1.27 -15.93 10.28
CA GLU A 4 0.47 -14.69 10.26
C GLU A 4 1.19 -13.56 9.53
N VAL A 5 2.50 -13.45 9.68
CA VAL A 5 3.29 -12.45 8.93
C VAL A 5 3.22 -12.73 7.44
N LYS A 6 3.33 -13.99 7.05
CA LYS A 6 3.23 -14.39 5.65
C LYS A 6 1.87 -14.01 5.07
N LYS A 7 0.79 -14.23 5.82
CA LYS A 7 -0.56 -13.84 5.40
C LYS A 7 -0.64 -12.34 5.10
N TYR A 8 -0.10 -11.51 5.98
CA TYR A 8 -0.13 -10.07 5.79
C TYR A 8 0.74 -9.61 4.62
N LEU A 9 1.84 -10.30 4.36
CA LEU A 9 2.64 -10.02 3.16
C LEU A 9 1.83 -10.29 1.89
N PHE A 10 1.07 -11.37 1.85
CA PHE A 10 0.18 -11.66 0.72
C PHE A 10 -0.95 -10.63 0.61
N ASP A 11 -1.48 -10.15 1.73
CA ASP A 11 -2.50 -9.10 1.71
C ASP A 11 -1.95 -7.82 1.08
N ILE A 12 -0.72 -7.44 1.43
CA ILE A 12 -0.06 -6.27 0.84
C ILE A 12 0.16 -6.47 -0.67
N GLN A 13 0.66 -7.63 -1.05
CA GLN A 13 0.87 -7.96 -2.48
C GLN A 13 -0.43 -7.85 -3.26
N SER A 14 -1.50 -8.41 -2.72
CA SER A 14 -2.82 -8.37 -3.35
C SER A 14 -3.33 -6.95 -3.51
N SER A 15 -3.16 -6.11 -2.49
CA SER A 15 -3.60 -4.72 -2.55
C SER A 15 -2.80 -3.91 -3.57
N ILE A 16 -1.48 -4.12 -3.64
CA ILE A 16 -0.65 -3.46 -4.65
C ILE A 16 -1.10 -3.86 -6.06
N ASN A 17 -1.35 -5.16 -6.27
CA ASN A 17 -1.82 -5.66 -7.56
C ASN A 17 -3.18 -5.07 -7.93
N SER A 18 -4.07 -4.91 -6.95
CA SER A 18 -5.38 -4.28 -7.18
C SER A 18 -5.22 -2.83 -7.63
N ILE A 19 -4.33 -2.07 -7.00
CA ILE A 19 -4.07 -0.69 -7.40
C ILE A 19 -3.55 -0.64 -8.84
N GLU A 20 -2.63 -1.52 -9.20
CA GLU A 20 -2.09 -1.59 -10.56
C GLU A 20 -3.21 -1.90 -11.57
N ASP A 21 -4.10 -2.84 -11.23
CA ASP A 21 -5.24 -3.20 -12.08
C ASP A 21 -6.21 -2.03 -12.24
N PHE A 22 -6.49 -1.30 -11.16
CA PHE A 22 -7.38 -0.14 -11.20
C PHE A 22 -6.85 0.95 -12.13
N LEU A 23 -5.54 1.18 -12.10
CA LEU A 23 -4.91 2.22 -12.93
C LEU A 23 -4.72 1.79 -14.39
N GLY A 24 -4.55 0.49 -14.63
CA GLY A 24 -4.28 -0.03 -15.95
C GLY A 24 -2.92 0.40 -16.49
N ASP A 25 -2.75 0.27 -17.80
CA ASP A 25 -1.47 0.59 -18.45
C ASP A 25 -1.21 2.09 -18.57
N LYS A 26 -2.25 2.88 -18.58
CA LYS A 26 -2.15 4.32 -18.75
C LYS A 26 -2.35 5.03 -17.42
N ARG A 27 -1.26 5.33 -16.77
CA ARG A 27 -1.29 6.09 -15.52
C ARG A 27 -1.39 7.57 -15.84
N ASN A 28 -2.55 8.15 -15.60
CA ASN A 28 -2.84 9.54 -15.91
C ASN A 28 -3.41 10.22 -14.67
N PHE A 29 -2.66 11.18 -14.12
CA PHE A 29 -3.07 11.89 -12.91
C PHE A 29 -4.40 12.62 -13.07
N PHE A 30 -4.61 13.25 -14.22
CA PHE A 30 -5.85 13.99 -14.47
C PHE A 30 -7.06 13.05 -14.42
N GLU A 31 -6.98 11.90 -15.07
CA GLU A 31 -8.06 10.90 -15.03
C GLU A 31 -8.29 10.38 -13.62
N TYR A 32 -7.21 10.12 -12.88
CA TYR A 32 -7.31 9.71 -11.48
C TYR A 32 -8.04 10.77 -10.67
N GLN A 33 -7.66 12.03 -10.84
CA GLN A 33 -8.23 13.14 -10.09
C GLN A 33 -9.72 13.30 -10.36
N GLN A 34 -10.17 13.04 -11.58
CA GLN A 34 -11.57 13.20 -11.99
C GLN A 34 -12.43 11.97 -11.65
N ASN A 35 -11.85 10.86 -11.27
CA ASN A 35 -12.59 9.62 -11.04
C ASN A 35 -12.71 9.31 -9.55
N LYS A 36 -13.83 9.68 -8.97
CA LYS A 36 -14.07 9.48 -7.53
C LYS A 36 -14.04 8.00 -7.13
N LEU A 37 -14.61 7.12 -7.96
CA LEU A 37 -14.62 5.69 -7.66
C LEU A 37 -13.20 5.14 -7.63
N LEU A 38 -12.38 5.53 -8.59
CA LEU A 38 -10.98 5.14 -8.65
C LEU A 38 -10.21 5.64 -7.43
N ARG A 39 -10.41 6.93 -7.07
CA ARG A 39 -9.75 7.49 -5.88
C ARG A 39 -10.12 6.72 -4.61
N ARG A 40 -11.39 6.45 -4.41
CA ARG A 40 -11.86 5.72 -3.23
C ARG A 40 -11.31 4.28 -3.19
N GLY A 41 -11.26 3.62 -4.34
CA GLY A 41 -10.69 2.28 -4.43
C GLY A 41 -9.22 2.25 -4.06
N ILE A 42 -8.43 3.19 -4.57
CA ILE A 42 -7.00 3.27 -4.26
C ILE A 42 -6.77 3.63 -2.79
N GLU A 43 -7.52 4.59 -2.26
CA GLU A 43 -7.45 4.96 -0.83
C GLU A 43 -7.72 3.74 0.05
N ARG A 44 -8.73 2.96 -0.29
CA ARG A 44 -9.06 1.75 0.48
C ARG A 44 -7.92 0.74 0.45
N GLU A 45 -7.31 0.52 -0.71
CA GLU A 45 -6.18 -0.41 -0.82
C GLU A 45 -4.97 0.08 -0.02
N ILE A 46 -4.71 1.39 0.01
CA ILE A 46 -3.65 1.96 0.84
C ILE A 46 -3.92 1.73 2.32
N GLU A 47 -5.17 1.84 2.75
CA GLU A 47 -5.56 1.52 4.13
C GLU A 47 -5.24 0.06 4.46
N ILE A 48 -5.56 -0.85 3.55
CA ILE A 48 -5.30 -2.29 3.75
C ILE A 48 -3.79 -2.54 3.87
N ILE A 49 -3.00 -1.93 2.98
CA ILE A 49 -1.54 -2.05 3.03
C ILE A 49 -1.00 -1.58 4.37
N GLY A 50 -1.43 -0.40 4.82
CA GLY A 50 -0.98 0.15 6.09
C GLY A 50 -1.40 -0.68 7.29
N GLU A 51 -2.62 -1.21 7.29
CA GLU A 51 -3.09 -2.09 8.36
C GLU A 51 -2.27 -3.38 8.42
N ALA A 52 -2.03 -4.01 7.27
CA ALA A 52 -1.21 -5.22 7.21
C ALA A 52 0.22 -4.94 7.69
N MET A 53 0.80 -3.80 7.28
CA MET A 53 2.14 -3.42 7.72
C MET A 53 2.19 -3.19 9.23
N SER A 54 1.17 -2.55 9.79
CA SER A 54 1.07 -2.34 11.24
C SER A 54 1.07 -3.68 11.99
N ARG A 55 0.33 -4.66 11.48
CA ARG A 55 0.28 -6.00 12.09
C ARG A 55 1.65 -6.70 12.00
N ILE A 56 2.32 -6.60 10.86
CA ILE A 56 3.65 -7.18 10.67
C ILE A 56 4.64 -6.59 11.68
N LEU A 57 4.64 -5.27 11.84
CA LEU A 57 5.56 -4.60 12.77
C LEU A 57 5.31 -4.98 14.22
N LYS A 58 4.07 -5.27 14.60
CA LYS A 58 3.74 -5.74 15.95
C LYS A 58 4.29 -7.15 16.20
N MET A 59 4.23 -8.02 15.20
CA MET A 59 4.70 -9.40 15.31
C MET A 59 6.19 -9.54 15.09
N GLN A 60 6.77 -8.68 14.27
CA GLN A 60 8.16 -8.76 13.87
C GLN A 60 8.73 -7.35 13.72
N PRO A 61 9.08 -6.70 14.87
CA PRO A 61 9.52 -5.29 14.84
C PRO A 61 10.80 -5.06 14.02
N ASP A 62 11.61 -6.09 13.82
CA ASP A 62 12.85 -6.04 13.04
C ASP A 62 12.64 -6.36 11.55
N CYS A 63 11.40 -6.38 11.09
CA CYS A 63 11.08 -6.64 9.69
C CYS A 63 11.82 -5.65 8.77
N LYS A 64 12.48 -6.21 7.75
CA LYS A 64 13.33 -5.41 6.85
C LYS A 64 12.55 -4.85 5.67
N ILE A 65 11.62 -3.96 5.96
CA ILE A 65 10.91 -3.21 4.94
C ILE A 65 11.25 -1.74 5.16
N GLU A 66 11.88 -1.14 4.16
CA GLU A 66 12.26 0.27 4.21
C GLU A 66 10.99 1.12 4.35
N ASN A 67 11.04 2.08 5.26
CA ASN A 67 9.94 3.01 5.48
C ASN A 67 8.64 2.36 5.96
N ALA A 68 8.72 1.16 6.58
CA ALA A 68 7.53 0.48 7.08
C ALA A 68 6.67 1.38 7.97
N ARG A 69 7.30 2.14 8.88
CA ARG A 69 6.58 3.06 9.76
C ARG A 69 5.87 4.17 8.99
N LYS A 70 6.48 4.67 7.92
CA LYS A 70 5.85 5.69 7.07
C LYS A 70 4.62 5.15 6.35
N ILE A 71 4.64 3.87 5.99
CA ILE A 71 3.48 3.22 5.37
C ILE A 71 2.32 3.17 6.35
N VAL A 72 2.58 2.82 7.61
CA VAL A 72 1.56 2.82 8.66
C VAL A 72 1.02 4.24 8.88
N ASP A 73 1.90 5.23 8.92
CA ASP A 73 1.50 6.62 9.11
C ASP A 73 0.63 7.11 7.95
N THR A 74 0.94 6.72 6.74
CA THR A 74 0.12 7.03 5.55
C THR A 74 -1.29 6.48 5.70
N ARG A 75 -1.42 5.23 6.13
CA ARG A 75 -2.73 4.62 6.38
C ARG A 75 -3.52 5.42 7.42
N ASN A 76 -2.87 5.83 8.50
CA ASN A 76 -3.54 6.63 9.54
C ASN A 76 -3.99 7.98 8.98
N TRP A 77 -3.17 8.61 8.14
CA TRP A 77 -3.53 9.88 7.50
C TRP A 77 -4.77 9.73 6.59
N VAL A 78 -4.83 8.67 5.78
CA VAL A 78 -5.96 8.42 4.90
C VAL A 78 -7.25 8.22 5.71
N ILE A 79 -7.19 7.43 6.79
CA ILE A 79 -8.35 7.15 7.63
C ILE A 79 -8.88 8.43 8.31
N HIS A 80 -7.99 9.32 8.74
CA HIS A 80 -8.39 10.47 9.54
C HIS A 80 -8.58 11.76 8.72
N ALA A 81 -8.33 11.74 7.42
CA ALA A 81 -8.53 12.90 6.55
C ALA A 81 -9.92 12.87 5.93
N TYR A 82 -10.91 13.33 6.66
CA TYR A 82 -12.33 13.20 6.27
C TYR A 82 -12.67 13.89 4.95
N ASP A 83 -12.18 15.10 4.74
CA ASP A 83 -12.67 15.95 3.65
C ASP A 83 -11.68 16.19 2.53
N SER A 84 -10.42 15.90 2.75
CA SER A 84 -9.40 16.24 1.76
C SER A 84 -8.18 15.34 1.88
N VAL A 85 -8.32 14.12 1.38
CA VAL A 85 -7.14 13.32 1.08
C VAL A 85 -6.50 13.99 -0.13
N ASP A 86 -5.25 14.44 0.01
CA ASP A 86 -4.55 15.16 -1.05
C ASP A 86 -4.24 14.20 -2.21
N ASP A 87 -4.85 14.43 -3.35
CA ASP A 87 -4.69 13.60 -4.54
C ASP A 87 -3.22 13.51 -4.99
N ILE A 88 -2.47 14.59 -4.84
CA ILE A 88 -1.06 14.62 -5.22
C ILE A 88 -0.25 13.70 -4.33
N VAL A 89 -0.52 13.71 -3.03
CA VAL A 89 0.18 12.82 -2.06
C VAL A 89 -0.11 11.37 -2.38
N ILE A 90 -1.38 11.02 -2.59
CA ILE A 90 -1.76 9.65 -2.95
C ILE A 90 -1.09 9.23 -4.26
N TRP A 91 -1.10 10.09 -5.26
CA TRP A 91 -0.49 9.81 -6.55
C TRP A 91 1.01 9.55 -6.42
N ASN A 92 1.70 10.33 -5.57
CA ASN A 92 3.12 10.12 -5.32
C ASN A 92 3.37 8.78 -4.63
N ILE A 93 2.53 8.39 -3.68
CA ILE A 93 2.63 7.10 -3.03
C ILE A 93 2.53 5.98 -4.07
N VAL A 94 1.51 6.04 -4.91
CA VAL A 94 1.24 5.02 -5.93
C VAL A 94 2.35 4.96 -6.98
N SER A 95 2.85 6.13 -7.40
CA SER A 95 3.81 6.22 -8.51
C SER A 95 5.26 5.96 -8.10
N ILE A 96 5.64 6.32 -6.87
CA ILE A 96 7.02 6.29 -6.41
C ILE A 96 7.25 5.22 -5.35
N HIS A 97 6.39 5.17 -4.34
CA HIS A 97 6.63 4.34 -3.15
C HIS A 97 6.14 2.90 -3.31
N LEU A 98 4.98 2.69 -3.92
CA LEU A 98 4.43 1.34 -4.08
C LEU A 98 5.27 0.43 -4.97
N PRO A 99 5.88 0.89 -6.08
CA PRO A 99 6.76 0.02 -6.87
C PRO A 99 7.95 -0.50 -6.07
N LYS A 100 8.52 0.32 -5.18
CA LYS A 100 9.61 -0.11 -4.31
C LYS A 100 9.13 -1.12 -3.28
N LEU A 101 7.97 -0.86 -2.67
CA LEU A 101 7.38 -1.77 -1.69
C LEU A 101 7.05 -3.11 -2.34
N LYS A 102 6.56 -3.11 -3.56
CA LYS A 102 6.26 -4.35 -4.29
C LYS A 102 7.48 -5.24 -4.39
N ILE A 103 8.62 -4.68 -4.75
CA ILE A 103 9.87 -5.43 -4.86
C ILE A 103 10.24 -6.05 -3.50
N GLU A 104 10.18 -5.27 -2.45
CA GLU A 104 10.50 -5.75 -1.10
C GLU A 104 9.56 -6.87 -0.65
N ILE A 105 8.27 -6.72 -0.90
CA ILE A 105 7.27 -7.72 -0.52
C ILE A 105 7.45 -9.00 -1.32
N ASP A 106 7.66 -8.90 -2.62
CA ASP A 106 7.87 -10.07 -3.48
C ASP A 106 9.13 -10.84 -3.04
N ASP A 107 10.22 -10.12 -2.72
CA ASP A 107 11.46 -10.74 -2.25
C ASP A 107 11.24 -11.48 -0.93
N LEU A 108 10.51 -10.87 0.02
CA LEU A 108 10.22 -11.52 1.29
C LEU A 108 9.36 -12.76 1.11
N ILE A 109 8.34 -12.71 0.26
CA ILE A 109 7.49 -13.86 -0.02
C ILE A 109 8.32 -14.98 -0.63
N ASN A 110 9.18 -14.68 -1.58
CA ASN A 110 10.02 -15.68 -2.25
C ASN A 110 11.01 -16.33 -1.28
N THR A 111 11.43 -15.61 -0.25
CA THR A 111 12.35 -16.13 0.77
C THR A 111 11.72 -17.26 1.59
N PHE A 112 10.39 -17.32 1.67
CA PHE A 112 9.67 -18.33 2.45
C PHE A 112 9.34 -19.60 1.69
N GLN A 113 9.55 -19.59 0.42
CA GLN A 113 9.17 -20.74 -0.40
C GLN A 113 10.38 -21.70 -0.62
#